data_52e06955930a88f954ad492714958e88
#
_entry.id   52e06955930a88f954ad492714958e88
#
_cell.length_a   1.000
_cell.length_b   1.000
_cell.length_c   1.000
_cell.angle_alpha   90.00
_cell.angle_beta   90.00
_cell.angle_gamma   90.00
#
_symmetry.space_group_name_H-M   'P 1'
#
loop_
_entity.id
_entity.type
_entity.pdbx_description
1 polymer ?
#
loop_
_entity_poly.entity_id
_entity_poly.type
_entity_poly.pdbx_seq_one_letter_code
_entity_poly.pdbx_strand_id
1 'polypeptide(L)'
;MLAEARKAAVSETVYIFLDEGGNFDFSPGGTAYFTLTAVTMRRPFLLHDALDALKHDHLEQGLPLLAFHCAEDNKATRRQVFDCIGQHLDALRIDSLVVEKCKTEPSLRAPERFYPEMLGHLLKYVMNDEPAKQAERLVVITDTIPVQKQRKAVEKAIKQTLARMLPAGVTYDLLHHPSCSHYGLQVADYCNWAVLRKWQQGETFYYDKVRRRLFSESDIFRLGAVTWY
;
A
#
# COMPACT_ATOMS: atom_id res chain seq x y z
N MET A 1 -20.24 -27.89 -30.24
CA MET A 1 -20.84 -27.54 -28.91
C MET A 1 -19.82 -27.90 -27.86
N LEU A 2 -19.28 -26.95 -27.21
CA LEU A 2 -18.44 -26.88 -26.02
C LEU A 2 -17.40 -25.76 -26.15
N ALA A 3 -17.90 -24.56 -26.36
CA ALA A 3 -17.14 -23.34 -26.12
C ALA A 3 -18.08 -22.31 -25.48
N GLU A 4 -18.72 -22.70 -24.38
CA GLU A 4 -19.22 -21.70 -23.45
C GLU A 4 -18.02 -21.10 -22.76
N ALA A 5 -17.66 -19.89 -23.19
CA ALA A 5 -16.69 -19.06 -22.55
C ALA A 5 -17.02 -19.03 -21.05
N ARG A 6 -16.16 -19.63 -20.22
CA ARG A 6 -16.12 -19.36 -18.80
C ARG A 6 -15.95 -17.84 -18.67
N LYS A 7 -17.07 -17.16 -18.50
CA LYS A 7 -17.08 -15.79 -17.99
C LYS A 7 -16.30 -15.90 -16.68
N ALA A 8 -15.09 -15.39 -16.66
CA ALA A 8 -14.27 -15.45 -15.46
C ALA A 8 -15.12 -14.82 -14.34
N ALA A 9 -15.60 -15.64 -13.43
CA ALA A 9 -16.35 -15.15 -12.29
C ALA A 9 -15.45 -14.15 -11.59
N VAL A 10 -15.92 -12.91 -11.44
CA VAL A 10 -15.19 -11.88 -10.70
C VAL A 10 -14.97 -12.47 -9.30
N SER A 11 -13.73 -12.59 -8.90
CA SER A 11 -13.39 -13.15 -7.59
C SER A 11 -14.05 -12.31 -6.50
N GLU A 12 -14.84 -12.94 -5.67
CA GLU A 12 -15.46 -12.32 -4.47
C GLU A 12 -14.42 -11.97 -3.41
N THR A 13 -13.19 -12.39 -3.64
CA THR A 13 -12.03 -12.04 -2.81
C THR A 13 -11.39 -10.74 -3.29
N VAL A 14 -11.25 -9.80 -2.38
CA VAL A 14 -10.51 -8.55 -2.56
C VAL A 14 -9.16 -8.65 -1.88
N TYR A 15 -8.11 -8.27 -2.58
CA TYR A 15 -6.73 -8.24 -2.08
C TYR A 15 -6.33 -6.80 -1.83
N ILE A 16 -5.75 -6.55 -0.66
CA ILE A 16 -5.27 -5.24 -0.22
C ILE A 16 -3.78 -5.41 0.10
N PHE A 17 -2.93 -4.75 -0.67
CA PHE A 17 -1.48 -4.72 -0.45
C PHE A 17 -1.13 -3.40 0.20
N LEU A 18 -0.38 -3.46 1.31
CA LEU A 18 -0.04 -2.30 2.12
C LEU A 18 1.47 -2.10 2.16
N ASP A 19 1.88 -0.85 1.99
CA ASP A 19 3.25 -0.42 2.17
C ASP A 19 3.32 0.91 2.91
N GLU A 20 4.42 1.14 3.66
CA GLU A 20 4.69 2.36 4.38
C GLU A 20 5.90 3.12 3.85
N GLY A 21 5.90 4.44 4.02
CA GLY A 21 7.01 5.31 3.67
C GLY A 21 7.32 6.34 4.75
N GLY A 22 8.57 6.75 4.79
CA GLY A 22 9.13 7.53 5.89
C GLY A 22 9.73 6.62 6.96
N ASN A 23 9.98 7.17 8.14
CA ASN A 23 10.54 6.43 9.27
C ASN A 23 9.78 6.71 10.57
N PHE A 24 10.02 5.91 11.60
CA PHE A 24 9.45 6.09 12.94
C PHE A 24 10.27 7.02 13.84
N ASP A 25 11.22 7.78 13.29
CA ASP A 25 11.93 8.83 14.01
C ASP A 25 11.09 10.11 14.02
N PHE A 26 10.50 10.43 15.17
CA PHE A 26 9.69 11.61 15.39
C PHE A 26 10.51 12.83 15.86
N SER A 27 11.83 12.77 15.80
CA SER A 27 12.70 13.92 16.01
C SER A 27 12.78 14.80 14.75
N PRO A 28 13.27 16.05 14.84
CA PRO A 28 13.50 16.89 13.68
C PRO A 28 14.46 16.29 12.63
N GLY A 29 15.26 15.29 13.00
CA GLY A 29 16.15 14.54 12.08
C GLY A 29 15.45 13.44 11.29
N GLY A 30 14.24 13.07 11.65
CA GLY A 30 13.43 12.09 10.91
C GLY A 30 12.80 12.67 9.64
N THR A 31 12.09 11.82 8.87
CA THR A 31 11.29 12.31 7.74
C THR A 31 10.15 13.21 8.25
N ALA A 32 9.82 14.28 7.55
CA ALA A 32 8.73 15.18 7.97
C ALA A 32 7.37 14.48 7.88
N TYR A 33 7.22 13.58 6.91
CA TYR A 33 5.99 12.83 6.69
C TYR A 33 6.19 11.33 6.88
N PHE A 34 5.12 10.67 7.31
CA PHE A 34 4.92 9.23 7.23
C PHE A 34 3.72 8.98 6.32
N THR A 35 3.83 8.01 5.42
CA THR A 35 2.74 7.63 4.54
C THR A 35 2.44 6.15 4.68
N LEU A 36 1.18 5.79 4.51
CA LEU A 36 0.73 4.41 4.45
C LEU A 36 -0.22 4.29 3.26
N THR A 37 0.11 3.41 2.31
CA THR A 37 -0.65 3.26 1.07
C THR A 37 -1.20 1.85 0.94
N ALA A 38 -2.49 1.76 0.60
CA ALA A 38 -3.19 0.54 0.25
C ALA A 38 -3.40 0.50 -1.27
N VAL A 39 -3.02 -0.61 -1.89
CA VAL A 39 -3.37 -0.93 -3.27
C VAL A 39 -4.33 -2.10 -3.25
N THR A 40 -5.56 -1.85 -3.70
CA THR A 40 -6.65 -2.82 -3.74
C THR A 40 -6.80 -3.37 -5.15
N MET A 41 -6.87 -4.68 -5.28
CA MET A 41 -7.04 -5.40 -6.56
C MET A 41 -7.91 -6.64 -6.40
N ARG A 42 -8.37 -7.15 -7.56
CA ARG A 42 -9.05 -8.44 -7.70
C ARG A 42 -8.34 -9.28 -8.76
N ARG A 43 -8.49 -10.59 -8.66
CA ARG A 43 -8.01 -11.49 -9.72
C ARG A 43 -8.85 -11.35 -10.99
N PRO A 44 -8.27 -11.54 -12.19
CA PRO A 44 -6.86 -11.89 -12.46
C PRO A 44 -5.91 -10.70 -12.27
N PHE A 45 -4.67 -10.98 -11.83
CA PHE A 45 -3.65 -9.96 -11.58
C PHE A 45 -2.81 -9.68 -12.83
N LEU A 46 -3.40 -9.11 -13.87
CA LEU A 46 -2.71 -8.84 -15.15
C LEU A 46 -1.46 -7.96 -14.98
N LEU A 47 -1.47 -7.05 -14.00
CA LEU A 47 -0.29 -6.25 -13.67
C LEU A 47 0.85 -7.11 -13.12
N HIS A 48 0.55 -8.18 -12.36
CA HIS A 48 1.60 -9.08 -11.85
C HIS A 48 2.28 -9.83 -12.99
N ASP A 49 1.51 -10.30 -13.97
CA ASP A 49 2.04 -10.98 -15.15
C ASP A 49 2.93 -10.04 -15.97
N ALA A 50 2.53 -8.77 -16.11
CA ALA A 50 3.30 -7.75 -16.82
C ALA A 50 4.61 -7.38 -16.09
N LEU A 51 4.57 -7.30 -14.75
CA LEU A 51 5.77 -7.06 -13.94
C LEU A 51 6.71 -8.27 -13.94
N ASP A 52 6.16 -9.48 -13.97
CA ASP A 52 6.97 -10.70 -14.10
C ASP A 52 7.70 -10.74 -15.44
N ALA A 53 7.02 -10.42 -16.54
CA ALA A 53 7.64 -10.29 -17.84
C ALA A 53 8.75 -9.23 -17.84
N LEU A 54 8.47 -8.03 -17.31
CA LEU A 54 9.46 -6.96 -17.19
C LEU A 54 10.68 -7.39 -16.37
N LYS A 55 10.49 -8.14 -15.29
CA LYS A 55 11.59 -8.67 -14.48
C LYS A 55 12.46 -9.62 -15.30
N HIS A 56 11.86 -10.53 -16.10
CA HIS A 56 12.61 -11.44 -16.96
C HIS A 56 13.37 -10.70 -18.06
N ASP A 57 12.78 -9.66 -18.67
CA ASP A 57 13.48 -8.80 -19.63
C ASP A 57 14.75 -8.18 -19.01
N HIS A 58 14.69 -7.74 -17.74
CA HIS A 58 15.85 -7.23 -17.02
C HIS A 58 16.92 -8.31 -16.78
N LEU A 59 16.51 -9.51 -16.37
CA LEU A 59 17.41 -10.64 -16.13
C LEU A 59 18.12 -11.07 -17.43
N GLU A 60 17.42 -11.11 -18.55
CA GLU A 60 17.97 -11.43 -19.87
C GLU A 60 18.98 -10.37 -20.36
N GLN A 61 18.81 -9.12 -19.92
CA GLN A 61 19.77 -8.02 -20.14
C GLN A 61 20.96 -8.05 -19.17
N GLY A 62 21.06 -9.06 -18.30
CA GLY A 62 22.14 -9.22 -17.33
C GLY A 62 22.02 -8.33 -16.09
N LEU A 63 20.83 -7.78 -15.81
CA LEU A 63 20.57 -7.01 -14.60
C LEU A 63 20.12 -7.98 -13.48
N PRO A 64 20.88 -8.15 -12.39
CA PRO A 64 20.54 -9.07 -11.29
C PRO A 64 19.43 -8.49 -10.42
N LEU A 65 18.20 -8.53 -10.91
CA LEU A 65 17.03 -7.98 -10.21
C LEU A 65 16.32 -9.07 -9.41
N LEU A 66 16.33 -8.98 -8.08
CA LEU A 66 15.56 -9.89 -7.22
C LEU A 66 14.09 -9.50 -7.18
N ALA A 67 13.81 -8.22 -6.95
CA ALA A 67 12.48 -7.64 -6.88
C ALA A 67 12.57 -6.15 -7.24
N PHE A 68 11.45 -5.56 -7.64
CA PHE A 68 11.36 -4.11 -7.80
C PHE A 68 11.21 -3.44 -6.43
N HIS A 69 12.03 -2.40 -6.20
CA HIS A 69 11.98 -1.56 -4.99
C HIS A 69 12.21 -0.10 -5.38
N CYS A 70 11.19 0.72 -5.27
CA CYS A 70 11.18 2.04 -5.90
C CYS A 70 12.32 2.96 -5.44
N ALA A 71 12.69 2.93 -4.15
CA ALA A 71 13.77 3.75 -3.62
C ALA A 71 15.16 3.29 -4.10
N GLU A 72 15.35 1.97 -4.29
CA GLU A 72 16.63 1.36 -4.66
C GLU A 72 16.81 1.25 -6.18
N ASP A 73 15.73 1.12 -6.93
CA ASP A 73 15.75 0.98 -8.38
C ASP A 73 16.37 2.20 -9.06
N ASN A 74 17.15 1.96 -10.10
CA ASN A 74 17.66 3.04 -10.94
C ASN A 74 16.50 3.75 -11.68
N LYS A 75 16.79 4.93 -12.22
CA LYS A 75 15.78 5.77 -12.87
C LYS A 75 15.09 5.09 -14.07
N ALA A 76 15.81 4.26 -14.83
CA ALA A 76 15.25 3.57 -16.00
C ALA A 76 14.28 2.49 -15.57
N THR A 77 14.68 1.60 -14.65
CA THR A 77 13.82 0.55 -14.06
C THR A 77 12.58 1.17 -13.43
N ARG A 78 12.77 2.20 -12.59
CA ARG A 78 11.65 2.90 -11.95
C ARG A 78 10.64 3.42 -12.96
N ARG A 79 11.10 4.01 -14.06
CA ARG A 79 10.22 4.52 -15.13
C ARG A 79 9.44 3.39 -15.78
N GLN A 80 10.10 2.28 -16.12
CA GLN A 80 9.45 1.11 -16.75
C GLN A 80 8.37 0.51 -15.84
N VAL A 81 8.64 0.37 -14.54
CA VAL A 81 7.65 -0.14 -13.58
C VAL A 81 6.46 0.81 -13.47
N PHE A 82 6.68 2.13 -13.37
CA PHE A 82 5.57 3.09 -13.36
C PHE A 82 4.79 3.12 -14.68
N ASP A 83 5.43 2.90 -15.82
CA ASP A 83 4.76 2.80 -17.11
C ASP A 83 3.91 1.51 -17.17
N CYS A 84 4.43 0.39 -16.64
CA CYS A 84 3.69 -0.86 -16.48
C CYS A 84 2.45 -0.68 -15.57
N ILE A 85 2.62 -0.07 -14.39
CA ILE A 85 1.50 0.28 -13.49
C ILE A 85 0.49 1.17 -14.21
N GLY A 86 0.97 2.17 -14.94
CA GLY A 86 0.13 3.12 -15.69
C GLY A 86 -0.78 2.46 -16.73
N GLN A 87 -0.29 1.41 -17.40
CA GLN A 87 -1.06 0.62 -18.37
C GLN A 87 -2.17 -0.22 -17.73
N HIS A 88 -2.03 -0.56 -16.45
CA HIS A 88 -2.96 -1.42 -15.72
C HIS A 88 -3.72 -0.69 -14.60
N LEU A 89 -3.71 0.66 -14.60
CA LEU A 89 -4.32 1.46 -13.54
C LEU A 89 -5.79 1.14 -13.31
N ASP A 90 -6.55 0.78 -14.35
CA ASP A 90 -7.99 0.53 -14.20
C ASP A 90 -8.31 -0.71 -13.36
N ALA A 91 -7.33 -1.62 -13.19
CA ALA A 91 -7.44 -2.78 -12.31
C ALA A 91 -7.11 -2.46 -10.84
N LEU A 92 -6.69 -1.22 -10.54
CA LEU A 92 -6.21 -0.81 -9.24
C LEU A 92 -7.15 0.22 -8.61
N ARG A 93 -7.21 0.18 -7.29
CA ARG A 93 -7.61 1.28 -6.43
C ARG A 93 -6.49 1.59 -5.46
N ILE A 94 -6.16 2.85 -5.29
CA ILE A 94 -5.10 3.33 -4.40
C ILE A 94 -5.74 4.25 -3.36
N ASP A 95 -5.43 4.01 -2.10
CA ASP A 95 -5.81 4.84 -0.96
C ASP A 95 -4.57 5.13 -0.14
N SER A 96 -4.31 6.39 0.18
CA SER A 96 -3.13 6.79 0.95
C SER A 96 -3.51 7.64 2.15
N LEU A 97 -2.88 7.32 3.27
CA LEU A 97 -2.88 8.13 4.47
C LEU A 97 -1.55 8.88 4.55
N VAL A 98 -1.62 10.16 4.86
CA VAL A 98 -0.45 11.02 5.07
C VAL A 98 -0.48 11.57 6.48
N VAL A 99 0.66 11.50 7.14
CA VAL A 99 0.84 11.95 8.52
C VAL A 99 1.98 12.96 8.56
N GLU A 100 1.68 14.20 8.89
CA GLU A 100 2.70 15.21 9.23
C GLU A 100 3.20 14.93 10.64
N LYS A 101 4.40 14.34 10.77
CA LYS A 101 4.88 13.75 12.02
C LYS A 101 5.06 14.75 13.17
N CYS A 102 5.41 16.00 12.87
CA CYS A 102 5.52 17.05 13.91
C CYS A 102 4.20 17.31 14.62
N LYS A 103 3.08 16.98 14.02
CA LYS A 103 1.73 17.13 14.61
C LYS A 103 1.27 15.90 15.40
N THR A 104 2.08 14.84 15.44
CA THR A 104 1.75 13.62 16.19
C THR A 104 2.00 13.82 17.68
N GLU A 105 0.96 13.63 18.48
CA GLU A 105 1.05 13.70 19.93
C GLU A 105 2.09 12.71 20.48
N PRO A 106 2.93 13.10 21.47
CA PRO A 106 3.98 12.24 22.02
C PRO A 106 3.50 10.87 22.50
N SER A 107 2.31 10.77 23.07
CA SER A 107 1.73 9.52 23.56
C SER A 107 1.44 8.49 22.45
N LEU A 108 1.32 8.95 21.20
CA LEU A 108 1.04 8.12 20.03
C LEU A 108 2.30 7.69 19.27
N ARG A 109 3.48 8.27 19.57
CA ARG A 109 4.70 8.07 18.78
C ARG A 109 5.34 6.69 18.90
N ALA A 110 4.97 5.91 19.92
CA ALA A 110 5.44 4.53 20.04
C ALA A 110 4.94 3.70 18.85
N PRO A 111 5.82 3.05 18.06
CA PRO A 111 5.45 2.35 16.83
C PRO A 111 4.30 1.36 17.00
N GLU A 112 4.24 0.68 18.16
CA GLU A 112 3.17 -0.27 18.50
C GLU A 112 1.79 0.37 18.72
N ARG A 113 1.72 1.68 18.89
CA ARG A 113 0.48 2.47 18.94
C ARG A 113 0.24 3.18 17.63
N PHE A 114 1.29 3.81 17.10
CA PHE A 114 1.21 4.62 15.90
C PHE A 114 0.77 3.80 14.68
N TYR A 115 1.46 2.70 14.39
CA TYR A 115 1.21 1.93 13.17
C TYR A 115 -0.23 1.37 13.11
N PRO A 116 -0.75 0.68 14.16
CA PRO A 116 -2.14 0.20 14.14
C PRO A 116 -3.18 1.32 14.06
N GLU A 117 -2.93 2.46 14.66
CA GLU A 117 -3.85 3.61 14.61
C GLU A 117 -3.89 4.18 13.17
N MET A 118 -2.73 4.39 12.55
CA MET A 118 -2.62 4.86 11.18
C MET A 118 -3.26 3.88 10.19
N LEU A 119 -3.02 2.59 10.36
CA LEU A 119 -3.66 1.57 9.55
C LEU A 119 -5.18 1.58 9.74
N GLY A 120 -5.66 1.76 10.97
CA GLY A 120 -7.09 1.90 11.23
C GLY A 120 -7.72 3.09 10.50
N HIS A 121 -7.01 4.21 10.43
CA HIS A 121 -7.45 5.37 9.64
C HIS A 121 -7.48 5.08 8.13
N LEU A 122 -6.43 4.47 7.57
CA LEU A 122 -6.38 4.10 6.16
C LEU A 122 -7.51 3.13 5.79
N LEU A 123 -7.70 2.08 6.59
CA LEU A 123 -8.72 1.06 6.31
C LEU A 123 -10.14 1.62 6.30
N LYS A 124 -10.44 2.72 7.02
CA LYS A 124 -11.74 3.39 6.91
C LYS A 124 -12.05 3.84 5.49
N TYR A 125 -11.05 4.36 4.78
CA TYR A 125 -11.23 4.76 3.38
C TYR A 125 -11.36 3.55 2.46
N VAL A 126 -10.50 2.55 2.63
CA VAL A 126 -10.54 1.32 1.83
C VAL A 126 -11.88 0.58 2.01
N MET A 127 -12.38 0.48 3.25
CA MET A 127 -13.62 -0.25 3.57
C MET A 127 -14.90 0.54 3.22
N ASN A 128 -14.80 1.84 3.00
CA ASN A 128 -15.97 2.64 2.60
C ASN A 128 -16.35 2.50 1.13
N ASP A 129 -15.58 1.75 0.35
CA ASP A 129 -15.84 1.55 -1.06
C ASP A 129 -16.71 0.32 -1.34
N GLU A 130 -17.51 0.38 -2.41
CA GLU A 130 -18.40 -0.70 -2.83
C GLU A 130 -17.68 -2.03 -3.08
N PRO A 131 -16.51 -2.09 -3.75
CA PRO A 131 -15.78 -3.33 -3.91
C PRO A 131 -15.40 -4.02 -2.60
N ALA A 132 -15.02 -3.28 -1.57
CA ALA A 132 -14.68 -3.85 -0.27
C ALA A 132 -15.93 -4.25 0.52
N LYS A 133 -17.04 -3.46 0.40
CA LYS A 133 -18.32 -3.76 1.05
C LYS A 133 -19.01 -5.00 0.48
N GLN A 134 -18.81 -5.28 -0.80
CA GLN A 134 -19.40 -6.42 -1.50
C GLN A 134 -18.48 -7.65 -1.49
N ALA A 135 -17.29 -7.57 -0.90
CA ALA A 135 -16.39 -8.69 -0.80
C ALA A 135 -16.90 -9.71 0.22
N GLU A 136 -16.87 -11.00 -0.12
CA GLU A 136 -17.07 -12.07 0.83
C GLU A 136 -15.81 -12.34 1.66
N ARG A 137 -14.66 -12.06 1.06
CA ARG A 137 -13.35 -12.26 1.70
C ARG A 137 -12.40 -11.13 1.37
N LEU A 138 -11.66 -10.70 2.39
CA LEU A 138 -10.54 -9.77 2.27
C LEU A 138 -9.23 -10.48 2.59
N VAL A 139 -8.23 -10.27 1.76
CA VAL A 139 -6.86 -10.72 2.03
C VAL A 139 -5.98 -9.48 2.11
N VAL A 140 -5.58 -9.13 3.32
CA VAL A 140 -4.70 -8.00 3.58
C VAL A 140 -3.27 -8.52 3.69
N ILE A 141 -2.40 -8.02 2.83
CA ILE A 141 -0.99 -8.41 2.78
C ILE A 141 -0.16 -7.16 3.02
N THR A 142 0.66 -7.21 4.06
CA THR A 142 1.63 -6.14 4.38
C THR A 142 3.04 -6.68 4.18
N ASP A 143 3.99 -5.78 4.01
CA ASP A 143 5.39 -6.16 4.19
C ASP A 143 5.64 -6.60 5.64
N THR A 144 6.81 -7.17 5.89
CA THR A 144 7.23 -7.58 7.22
C THR A 144 7.14 -6.39 8.18
N ILE A 145 6.33 -6.50 9.24
CA ILE A 145 6.11 -5.41 10.19
C ILE A 145 7.46 -4.93 10.73
N PRO A 146 7.78 -3.63 10.60
CA PRO A 146 9.09 -3.09 10.96
C PRO A 146 9.38 -3.15 12.47
N VAL A 147 8.36 -3.48 13.29
CA VAL A 147 8.45 -3.55 14.77
C VAL A 147 8.55 -4.99 15.24
N GLN A 148 9.69 -5.62 15.01
CA GLN A 148 9.87 -7.06 15.30
C GLN A 148 9.61 -7.46 16.77
N LYS A 149 10.03 -6.63 17.72
CA LYS A 149 9.89 -6.95 19.16
C LYS A 149 8.44 -6.98 19.65
N GLN A 150 7.52 -6.34 18.93
CA GLN A 150 6.12 -6.18 19.34
C GLN A 150 5.14 -6.69 18.30
N ARG A 151 5.64 -7.45 17.33
CA ARG A 151 4.85 -7.99 16.21
C ARG A 151 3.49 -8.56 16.64
N LYS A 152 3.46 -9.39 17.68
CA LYS A 152 2.19 -10.00 18.16
C LYS A 152 1.18 -8.95 18.66
N ALA A 153 1.64 -7.89 19.32
CA ALA A 153 0.78 -6.82 19.80
C ALA A 153 0.21 -5.99 18.63
N VAL A 154 1.07 -5.67 17.66
CA VAL A 154 0.67 -4.97 16.43
C VAL A 154 -0.32 -5.82 15.64
N GLU A 155 -0.04 -7.09 15.39
CA GLU A 155 -0.96 -8.01 14.70
C GLU A 155 -2.33 -8.08 15.40
N LYS A 156 -2.33 -8.20 16.75
CA LYS A 156 -3.57 -8.22 17.52
C LYS A 156 -4.37 -6.92 17.35
N ALA A 157 -3.70 -5.78 17.42
CA ALA A 157 -4.35 -4.48 17.27
C ALA A 157 -4.93 -4.29 15.85
N ILE A 158 -4.20 -4.71 14.81
CA ILE A 158 -4.66 -4.70 13.42
C ILE A 158 -5.90 -5.61 13.28
N LYS A 159 -5.84 -6.85 13.75
CA LYS A 159 -6.96 -7.79 13.70
C LYS A 159 -8.20 -7.25 14.42
N GLN A 160 -8.02 -6.62 15.59
CA GLN A 160 -9.12 -5.98 16.31
C GLN A 160 -9.72 -4.80 15.54
N THR A 161 -8.90 -4.03 14.85
CA THR A 161 -9.37 -2.93 14.01
C THR A 161 -10.17 -3.44 12.81
N LEU A 162 -9.65 -4.45 12.09
CA LEU A 162 -10.35 -5.09 10.99
C LEU A 162 -11.68 -5.68 11.43
N ALA A 163 -11.69 -6.46 12.53
CA ALA A 163 -12.91 -7.09 13.05
C ALA A 163 -14.01 -6.08 13.43
N ARG A 164 -13.63 -4.86 13.85
CA ARG A 164 -14.59 -3.78 14.15
C ARG A 164 -15.14 -3.07 12.92
N MET A 165 -14.37 -3.08 11.83
CA MET A 165 -14.67 -2.30 10.63
C MET A 165 -15.38 -3.10 9.55
N LEU A 166 -15.21 -4.43 9.55
CA LEU A 166 -15.76 -5.28 8.51
C LEU A 166 -17.26 -5.49 8.71
N PRO A 167 -18.05 -5.49 7.61
CA PRO A 167 -19.46 -5.89 7.66
C PRO A 167 -19.60 -7.32 8.20
N ALA A 168 -20.75 -7.61 8.81
CA ALA A 168 -21.06 -8.95 9.27
C ALA A 168 -21.03 -9.94 8.10
N GLY A 169 -20.33 -11.06 8.28
CA GLY A 169 -20.20 -12.11 7.26
C GLY A 169 -18.98 -12.01 6.36
N VAL A 170 -18.27 -10.89 6.34
CA VAL A 170 -17.01 -10.76 5.61
C VAL A 170 -15.89 -11.43 6.40
N THR A 171 -15.20 -12.38 5.77
CA THR A 171 -14.00 -12.99 6.35
C THR A 171 -12.74 -12.24 5.95
N TYR A 172 -11.69 -12.30 6.76
CA TYR A 172 -10.42 -11.67 6.41
C TYR A 172 -9.21 -12.51 6.85
N ASP A 173 -8.14 -12.39 6.06
CA ASP A 173 -6.81 -12.86 6.41
C ASP A 173 -5.86 -11.68 6.48
N LEU A 174 -4.98 -11.66 7.47
CA LEU A 174 -3.87 -10.71 7.57
C LEU A 174 -2.56 -11.49 7.45
N LEU A 175 -1.82 -11.22 6.39
CA LEU A 175 -0.58 -11.89 6.05
C LEU A 175 0.58 -10.88 6.06
N HIS A 176 1.74 -11.33 6.53
CA HIS A 176 2.98 -10.54 6.52
C HIS A 176 4.00 -11.29 5.67
N HIS A 177 4.29 -10.76 4.50
CA HIS A 177 5.18 -11.38 3.53
C HIS A 177 6.32 -10.43 3.17
N PRO A 178 7.53 -10.94 2.87
CA PRO A 178 8.59 -10.09 2.32
C PRO A 178 8.13 -9.45 0.99
N SER A 179 8.40 -8.17 0.79
CA SER A 179 7.99 -7.43 -0.42
C SER A 179 8.45 -8.11 -1.71
N CYS A 180 9.61 -8.78 -1.70
CA CYS A 180 10.12 -9.54 -2.85
C CYS A 180 9.25 -10.74 -3.25
N SER A 181 8.35 -11.21 -2.39
CA SER A 181 7.51 -12.39 -2.65
C SER A 181 6.19 -12.07 -3.37
N HIS A 182 5.81 -10.78 -3.48
CA HIS A 182 4.54 -10.36 -4.07
C HIS A 182 4.67 -9.11 -4.93
N TYR A 183 4.32 -9.19 -6.20
CA TYR A 183 4.24 -7.99 -7.06
C TYR A 183 3.24 -6.96 -6.54
N GLY A 184 2.15 -7.38 -5.89
CA GLY A 184 1.21 -6.45 -5.27
C GLY A 184 1.84 -5.56 -4.18
N LEU A 185 2.77 -6.10 -3.38
CA LEU A 185 3.55 -5.31 -2.40
C LEU A 185 4.52 -4.36 -3.11
N GLN A 186 5.17 -4.81 -4.18
CA GLN A 186 6.05 -3.96 -4.99
C GLN A 186 5.27 -2.81 -5.65
N VAL A 187 4.06 -3.06 -6.11
CA VAL A 187 3.16 -2.00 -6.62
C VAL A 187 2.77 -1.03 -5.50
N ALA A 188 2.50 -1.53 -4.29
CA ALA A 188 2.18 -0.68 -3.14
C ALA A 188 3.39 0.20 -2.75
N ASP A 189 4.61 -0.35 -2.73
CA ASP A 189 5.87 0.39 -2.54
C ASP A 189 6.01 1.54 -3.55
N TYR A 190 5.85 1.26 -4.84
CA TYR A 190 5.94 2.27 -5.89
C TYR A 190 4.88 3.37 -5.74
N CYS A 191 3.64 3.01 -5.47
CA CYS A 191 2.56 3.98 -5.26
C CYS A 191 2.81 4.83 -4.00
N ASN A 192 3.21 4.19 -2.90
CA ASN A 192 3.52 4.85 -1.65
C ASN A 192 4.71 5.81 -1.78
N TRP A 193 5.80 5.35 -2.44
CA TRP A 193 6.96 6.18 -2.71
C TRP A 193 6.59 7.44 -3.50
N ALA A 194 5.73 7.33 -4.51
CA ALA A 194 5.28 8.48 -5.30
C ALA A 194 4.50 9.50 -4.46
N VAL A 195 3.62 9.02 -3.55
CA VAL A 195 2.90 9.88 -2.61
C VAL A 195 3.86 10.54 -1.62
N LEU A 196 4.77 9.77 -1.01
CA LEU A 196 5.75 10.30 -0.07
C LEU A 196 6.62 11.39 -0.71
N ARG A 197 7.13 11.17 -1.94
CA ARG A 197 7.96 12.15 -2.66
C ARG A 197 7.20 13.46 -2.93
N LYS A 198 5.93 13.37 -3.28
CA LYS A 198 5.09 14.56 -3.43
C LYS A 198 5.03 15.35 -2.14
N TRP A 199 4.74 14.71 -1.00
CA TRP A 199 4.58 15.41 0.28
C TRP A 199 5.91 15.87 0.87
N GLN A 200 6.94 15.06 0.79
CA GLN A 200 8.26 15.33 1.37
C GLN A 200 9.07 16.36 0.56
N GLN A 201 8.92 16.38 -0.76
CA GLN A 201 9.82 17.10 -1.66
C GLN A 201 9.11 17.90 -2.77
N GLY A 202 7.79 17.81 -2.87
CA GLY A 202 7.02 18.46 -3.93
C GLY A 202 7.16 17.80 -5.31
N GLU A 203 7.74 16.59 -5.39
CA GLU A 203 7.95 15.90 -6.66
C GLU A 203 6.69 15.17 -7.10
N THR A 204 6.11 15.59 -8.24
CA THR A 204 4.83 15.05 -8.73
C THR A 204 4.97 14.14 -9.95
N PHE A 205 6.13 14.04 -10.59
CA PHE A 205 6.28 13.32 -11.86
C PHE A 205 5.76 11.88 -11.82
N TYR A 206 6.09 11.11 -10.78
CA TYR A 206 5.62 9.74 -10.63
C TYR A 206 4.23 9.68 -9.98
N TYR A 207 3.93 10.62 -9.11
CA TYR A 207 2.59 10.77 -8.53
C TYR A 207 1.52 10.98 -9.61
N ASP A 208 1.80 11.82 -10.61
CA ASP A 208 0.89 12.09 -11.72
C ASP A 208 0.58 10.85 -12.58
N LYS A 209 1.47 9.84 -12.58
CA LYS A 209 1.23 8.57 -13.26
C LYS A 209 0.19 7.69 -12.56
N VAL A 210 0.03 7.81 -11.25
CA VAL A 210 -0.89 6.96 -10.44
C VAL A 210 -2.11 7.70 -9.90
N ARG A 211 -2.10 9.04 -9.85
CA ARG A 211 -3.12 9.87 -9.20
C ARG A 211 -4.55 9.62 -9.69
N ARG A 212 -4.73 9.18 -10.95
CA ARG A 212 -6.06 8.88 -11.52
C ARG A 212 -6.78 7.79 -10.73
N ARG A 213 -6.05 6.90 -10.07
CA ARG A 213 -6.60 5.80 -9.27
C ARG A 213 -6.36 5.97 -7.77
N LEU A 214 -5.92 7.15 -7.36
CA LEU A 214 -5.83 7.54 -5.97
C LEU A 214 -7.21 8.07 -5.52
N PHE A 215 -8.00 7.19 -4.91
CA PHE A 215 -9.37 7.48 -4.49
C PHE A 215 -9.42 8.26 -3.19
N SER A 216 -8.46 8.02 -2.30
CA SER A 216 -8.29 8.84 -1.11
C SER A 216 -6.81 9.18 -0.90
N GLU A 217 -6.57 10.42 -0.53
CA GLU A 217 -5.28 10.92 -0.05
C GLU A 217 -5.59 11.79 1.16
N SER A 218 -5.47 11.19 2.33
CA SER A 218 -5.93 11.82 3.57
C SER A 218 -4.75 12.25 4.44
N ASP A 219 -4.54 13.56 4.57
CA ASP A 219 -3.73 14.14 5.63
C ASP A 219 -4.57 14.22 6.92
N ILE A 220 -4.29 13.29 7.85
CA ILE A 220 -5.11 13.17 9.09
C ILE A 220 -4.94 14.34 10.03
N PHE A 221 -3.87 15.12 9.91
CA PHE A 221 -3.59 16.28 10.74
C PHE A 221 -3.76 17.62 10.00
N ARG A 222 -4.43 17.62 8.85
CA ARG A 222 -4.61 18.80 8.00
C ARG A 222 -5.12 20.02 8.78
N LEU A 223 -6.02 19.81 9.73
CA LEU A 223 -6.61 20.87 10.57
C LEU A 223 -5.88 21.05 11.90
N GLY A 224 -4.87 20.24 12.19
CA GLY A 224 -4.09 20.33 13.41
C GLY A 224 -3.21 21.57 13.42
N ALA A 225 -3.24 22.32 14.53
CA ALA A 225 -2.44 23.53 14.74
C ALA A 225 -1.27 23.33 15.71
N VAL A 226 -1.26 22.21 16.45
CA VAL A 226 -0.23 21.92 17.45
C VAL A 226 0.95 21.22 16.80
N THR A 227 2.12 21.81 16.95
CA THR A 227 3.41 21.24 16.54
C THR A 227 4.22 20.90 17.78
N TRP A 228 4.70 19.67 17.86
CA TRP A 228 5.38 19.13 19.05
C TRP A 228 6.90 19.22 18.98
N TYR A 229 7.48 19.62 17.85
CA TYR A 229 8.91 19.93 17.65
C TYR A 229 9.11 20.95 16.55
#